data_102bd66a446549415761698b2ff7cf39
#
_entry.id   102bd66a446549415761698b2ff7cf39
#
_cell.length_a   1.000
_cell.length_b   1.000
_cell.length_c   1.000
_cell.angle_alpha   90.00
_cell.angle_beta   90.00
_cell.angle_gamma   90.00
#
_symmetry.space_group_name_H-M   'P 1'
#
loop_
_entity.id
_entity.type
_entity.pdbx_description
1 polymer ?
#
loop_
_entity_poly.entity_id
_entity_poly.type
_entity_poly.pdbx_seq_one_letter_code
_entity_poly.pdbx_strand_id
1 'polypeptide(L)'
;AAVKQLEGKYLVQNRVTGEIYESAQFLYILVAACLFSNYPRETRLDYIKRFYDAVSTFKISLPTPIMSGVRTPTRQFSSCVLIECGDSLDSINATSSAIVKYVSQRAGIGINAGRIRALGSPIRGGEAFHTG
;
A
#
# COMPACT_ATOMS: atom_id res chain seq x y z
N ALA A 1 -17.73 -10.76 10.20
CA ALA A 1 -17.11 -9.48 9.76
C ALA A 1 -15.98 -9.71 8.74
N ALA A 2 -14.99 -10.59 9.01
CA ALA A 2 -13.82 -10.79 8.15
C ALA A 2 -14.14 -11.25 6.74
N VAL A 3 -15.05 -12.23 6.57
CA VAL A 3 -15.46 -12.73 5.24
C VAL A 3 -16.10 -11.64 4.40
N LYS A 4 -16.97 -10.82 4.97
CA LYS A 4 -17.59 -9.70 4.26
C LYS A 4 -16.58 -8.66 3.81
N GLN A 5 -15.52 -8.43 4.59
CA GLN A 5 -14.45 -7.53 4.22
C GLN A 5 -13.60 -8.10 3.07
N LEU A 6 -13.30 -9.39 3.08
CA LEU A 6 -12.64 -10.07 1.97
C LEU A 6 -13.46 -9.97 0.68
N GLU A 7 -14.74 -10.31 0.74
CA GLU A 7 -15.65 -10.24 -0.40
C GLU A 7 -15.83 -8.82 -0.95
N GLY A 8 -15.91 -7.83 -0.07
CA GLY A 8 -16.11 -6.43 -0.48
C GLY A 8 -14.85 -5.76 -1.02
N LYS A 9 -13.66 -6.17 -0.60
CA LYS A 9 -12.44 -5.41 -0.81
C LYS A 9 -11.28 -6.16 -1.47
N TYR A 10 -11.06 -7.42 -1.14
CA TYR A 10 -9.81 -8.13 -1.46
C TYR A 10 -9.94 -9.24 -2.49
N LEU A 11 -11.03 -9.99 -2.50
CA LEU A 11 -11.23 -11.06 -3.47
C LEU A 11 -11.31 -10.52 -4.88
N VAL A 12 -10.66 -11.20 -5.83
CA VAL A 12 -10.77 -10.83 -7.25
C VAL A 12 -12.21 -11.00 -7.71
N GLN A 13 -12.76 -9.95 -8.28
CA GLN A 13 -14.16 -9.90 -8.68
C GLN A 13 -14.38 -8.94 -9.85
N ASN A 14 -15.48 -9.14 -10.57
CA ASN A 14 -15.96 -8.17 -11.54
C ASN A 14 -16.68 -7.04 -10.79
N ARG A 15 -16.10 -5.85 -10.78
CA ARG A 15 -16.64 -4.68 -10.05
C ARG A 15 -17.94 -4.12 -10.66
N VAL A 16 -18.24 -4.47 -11.90
CA VAL A 16 -19.48 -4.04 -12.57
C VAL A 16 -20.64 -4.97 -12.23
N THR A 17 -20.41 -6.30 -12.33
CA THR A 17 -21.44 -7.31 -12.07
C THR A 17 -21.51 -7.77 -10.62
N GLY A 18 -20.45 -7.54 -9.83
CA GLY A 18 -20.33 -8.04 -8.46
C GLY A 18 -19.95 -9.52 -8.37
N GLU A 19 -19.67 -10.19 -9.49
CA GLU A 19 -19.28 -11.59 -9.49
C GLU A 19 -17.91 -11.78 -8.87
N ILE A 20 -17.79 -12.65 -7.85
CA ILE A 20 -16.56 -12.96 -7.13
C ILE A 20 -15.96 -14.24 -7.69
N TYR A 21 -14.68 -14.20 -8.05
CA TYR A 21 -13.95 -15.31 -8.67
C TYR A 21 -13.10 -16.12 -7.70
N GLU A 22 -12.94 -15.67 -6.47
CA GLU A 22 -12.11 -16.31 -5.44
C GLU A 22 -12.89 -16.60 -4.17
N SER A 23 -12.45 -17.60 -3.42
CA SER A 23 -12.74 -17.73 -1.99
C SER A 23 -11.54 -17.20 -1.17
N ALA A 24 -11.71 -17.07 0.14
CA ALA A 24 -10.60 -16.69 1.04
C ALA A 24 -9.44 -17.68 0.93
N GLN A 25 -9.72 -18.98 0.84
CA GLN A 25 -8.71 -20.02 0.68
C GLN A 25 -7.95 -19.88 -0.63
N PHE A 26 -8.61 -19.61 -1.74
CA PHE A 26 -7.97 -19.34 -3.02
C PHE A 26 -7.08 -18.10 -2.97
N LEU A 27 -7.54 -17.04 -2.32
CA LEU A 27 -6.73 -15.83 -2.12
C LEU A 27 -5.42 -16.18 -1.41
N TYR A 28 -5.47 -16.90 -0.31
CA TYR A 28 -4.27 -17.25 0.47
C TYR A 28 -3.31 -18.13 -0.33
N ILE A 29 -3.81 -19.13 -1.05
CA ILE A 29 -2.99 -20.03 -1.89
C ILE A 29 -2.36 -19.26 -3.05
N LEU A 30 -3.11 -18.42 -3.74
CA LEU A 30 -2.59 -17.66 -4.89
C LEU A 30 -1.56 -16.61 -4.47
N VAL A 31 -1.76 -15.96 -3.34
CA VAL A 31 -0.76 -15.05 -2.76
C VAL A 31 0.52 -15.83 -2.43
N ALA A 32 0.40 -16.97 -1.76
CA ALA A 32 1.56 -17.81 -1.43
C ALA A 32 2.29 -18.29 -2.68
N ALA A 33 1.57 -18.76 -3.70
CA ALA A 33 2.15 -19.21 -4.95
C ALA A 33 2.94 -18.11 -5.66
N CYS A 34 2.42 -16.87 -5.65
CA CYS A 34 3.13 -15.72 -6.22
C CYS A 34 4.38 -15.35 -5.43
N LEU A 35 4.30 -15.31 -4.10
CA LEU A 35 5.42 -14.93 -3.24
C LEU A 35 6.59 -15.91 -3.34
N PHE A 36 6.31 -17.19 -3.46
CA PHE A 36 7.33 -18.25 -3.54
C PHE A 36 7.60 -18.74 -4.96
N SER A 37 7.11 -18.06 -5.99
CA SER A 37 7.25 -18.47 -7.39
C SER A 37 8.69 -18.62 -7.85
N ASN A 38 9.63 -17.86 -7.29
CA ASN A 38 11.05 -17.91 -7.61
C ASN A 38 11.88 -18.82 -6.71
N TYR A 39 11.25 -19.51 -5.77
CA TYR A 39 11.93 -20.48 -4.90
C TYR A 39 12.23 -21.77 -5.67
N PRO A 40 13.25 -22.54 -5.25
CA PRO A 40 13.55 -23.81 -5.89
C PRO A 40 12.33 -24.72 -5.94
N ARG A 41 12.16 -25.41 -7.08
CA ARG A 41 10.98 -26.25 -7.33
C ARG A 41 10.78 -27.32 -6.24
N GLU A 42 11.87 -27.87 -5.72
CA GLU A 42 11.86 -28.96 -4.74
C GLU A 42 11.31 -28.50 -3.37
N THR A 43 11.45 -27.23 -3.03
CA THR A 43 11.05 -26.67 -1.71
C THR A 43 9.84 -25.74 -1.79
N ARG A 44 9.49 -25.29 -2.98
CA ARG A 44 8.45 -24.26 -3.21
C ARG A 44 7.11 -24.65 -2.60
N LEU A 45 6.66 -25.88 -2.82
CA LEU A 45 5.37 -26.35 -2.33
C LEU A 45 5.31 -26.37 -0.79
N ASP A 46 6.42 -26.75 -0.14
CA ASP A 46 6.50 -26.73 1.32
C ASP A 46 6.34 -25.32 1.89
N TYR A 47 7.00 -24.32 1.29
CA TYR A 47 6.84 -22.91 1.70
C TYR A 47 5.42 -22.40 1.47
N ILE A 48 4.79 -22.73 0.35
CA ILE A 48 3.41 -22.37 0.05
C ILE A 48 2.46 -22.93 1.10
N LYS A 49 2.62 -24.20 1.45
CA LYS A 49 1.82 -24.87 2.46
C LYS A 49 1.99 -24.26 3.84
N ARG A 50 3.23 -24.00 4.27
CA ARG A 50 3.53 -23.39 5.57
C ARG A 50 2.96 -21.96 5.66
N PHE A 51 3.06 -21.19 4.59
CA PHE A 51 2.48 -19.85 4.52
C PHE A 51 0.94 -19.90 4.61
N TYR A 52 0.32 -20.76 3.84
CA TYR A 52 -1.14 -20.97 3.90
C TYR A 52 -1.60 -21.36 5.30
N ASP A 53 -0.95 -22.31 5.94
CA ASP A 53 -1.28 -22.75 7.29
C ASP A 53 -1.16 -21.58 8.29
N ALA A 54 -0.13 -20.77 8.18
CA ALA A 54 0.07 -19.62 9.07
C ALA A 54 -0.98 -18.52 8.88
N VAL A 55 -1.38 -18.22 7.66
CA VAL A 55 -2.40 -17.20 7.37
C VAL A 55 -3.80 -17.72 7.71
N SER A 56 -4.14 -18.93 7.30
CA SER A 56 -5.48 -19.50 7.51
C SER A 56 -5.80 -19.78 8.99
N THR A 57 -4.77 -19.99 9.81
CA THR A 57 -4.91 -20.17 11.26
C THR A 57 -4.67 -18.88 12.07
N PHE A 58 -4.60 -17.72 11.38
CA PHE A 58 -4.43 -16.39 12.00
C PHE A 58 -3.12 -16.21 12.81
N LYS A 59 -2.09 -16.98 12.51
CA LYS A 59 -0.76 -16.79 13.11
C LYS A 59 -0.05 -15.56 12.55
N ILE A 60 -0.34 -15.20 11.30
CA ILE A 60 0.12 -13.98 10.63
C ILE A 60 -1.05 -13.30 9.96
N SER A 61 -0.97 -11.98 9.79
CA SER A 61 -1.90 -11.18 9.00
C SER A 61 -1.19 -10.59 7.79
N LEU A 62 -1.93 -10.39 6.72
CA LEU A 62 -1.40 -9.80 5.49
C LEU A 62 -1.85 -8.36 5.38
N PRO A 63 -0.95 -7.42 4.99
CA PRO A 63 -1.34 -6.05 4.73
C PRO A 63 -2.21 -5.94 3.47
N THR A 64 -3.03 -4.89 3.44
CA THR A 64 -3.96 -4.63 2.34
C THR A 64 -3.34 -4.75 0.94
N PRO A 65 -2.15 -4.17 0.64
CA PRO A 65 -1.59 -4.26 -0.70
C PRO A 65 -1.20 -5.68 -1.13
N ILE A 66 -0.83 -6.52 -0.18
CA ILE A 66 -0.53 -7.93 -0.47
C ILE A 66 -1.80 -8.69 -0.84
N MET A 67 -2.86 -8.54 -0.05
CA MET A 67 -4.13 -9.21 -0.32
C MET A 67 -4.83 -8.72 -1.58
N SER A 68 -4.71 -7.44 -1.91
CA SER A 68 -5.38 -6.84 -3.08
C SER A 68 -4.52 -6.83 -4.35
N GLY A 69 -3.20 -6.92 -4.22
CA GLY A 69 -2.28 -6.68 -5.32
C GLY A 69 -1.47 -7.89 -5.79
N VAL A 70 -0.93 -8.69 -4.87
CA VAL A 70 -0.21 -9.91 -5.23
C VAL A 70 -1.15 -10.86 -5.99
N ARG A 71 -0.69 -11.53 -7.02
CA ARG A 71 -1.44 -12.28 -8.03
C ARG A 71 -2.20 -11.44 -9.05
N THR A 72 -2.04 -10.13 -9.02
CA THR A 72 -2.63 -9.19 -10.01
C THR A 72 -1.52 -8.41 -10.73
N PRO A 73 -1.81 -7.61 -11.74
CA PRO A 73 -0.81 -6.74 -12.38
C PRO A 73 -0.24 -5.64 -11.49
N THR A 74 -0.83 -5.38 -10.32
CA THR A 74 -0.35 -4.37 -9.36
C THR A 74 1.08 -4.68 -8.91
N ARG A 75 1.91 -3.63 -8.81
CA ARG A 75 3.31 -3.73 -8.38
C ARG A 75 3.66 -2.86 -7.18
N GLN A 76 2.70 -2.11 -6.64
CA GLN A 76 2.88 -1.29 -5.44
C GLN A 76 2.34 -2.07 -4.22
N PHE A 77 3.22 -2.42 -3.29
CA PHE A 77 2.89 -3.27 -2.14
C PHE A 77 3.10 -2.58 -0.78
N SER A 78 3.54 -1.33 -0.76
CA SER A 78 3.65 -0.56 0.48
C SER A 78 2.27 -0.10 0.94
N SER A 79 1.91 -0.43 2.17
CA SER A 79 0.63 0.01 2.75
C SER A 79 0.64 1.49 3.10
N CYS A 80 1.77 1.98 3.61
CA CYS A 80 1.94 3.36 4.04
C CYS A 80 3.29 3.90 3.58
N VAL A 81 3.32 5.19 3.24
CA VAL A 81 4.52 5.90 2.81
C VAL A 81 4.62 7.19 3.62
N LEU A 82 5.83 7.50 4.09
CA LEU A 82 6.13 8.75 4.77
C LEU A 82 6.86 9.68 3.79
N ILE A 83 6.42 10.93 3.72
CA ILE A 83 6.99 11.96 2.86
C ILE A 83 7.45 13.12 3.73
N GLU A 84 8.69 13.54 3.55
CA GLU A 84 9.22 14.74 4.18
C GLU A 84 9.08 15.92 3.23
N CYS A 85 8.39 16.97 3.67
CA CYS A 85 8.21 18.19 2.91
C CYS A 85 9.26 19.23 3.31
N GLY A 86 10.11 19.65 2.36
CA GLY A 86 11.10 20.67 2.58
C GLY A 86 10.51 22.09 2.53
N ASP A 87 11.32 23.06 2.97
CA ASP A 87 10.94 24.47 3.09
C ASP A 87 11.17 25.25 1.80
N SER A 88 10.49 24.86 0.74
CA SER A 88 10.47 25.57 -0.55
C SER A 88 9.17 25.26 -1.30
N LEU A 89 8.77 26.16 -2.20
CA LEU A 89 7.60 25.94 -3.07
C LEU A 89 7.80 24.72 -3.96
N ASP A 90 9.01 24.48 -4.47
CA ASP A 90 9.31 23.30 -5.27
C ASP A 90 9.13 22.02 -4.48
N SER A 91 9.59 22.01 -3.23
CA SER A 91 9.42 20.85 -2.35
C SER A 91 7.97 20.61 -1.97
N ILE A 92 7.20 21.67 -1.69
CA ILE A 92 5.76 21.59 -1.40
C ILE A 92 5.02 21.03 -2.62
N ASN A 93 5.32 21.51 -3.81
CA ASN A 93 4.73 21.03 -5.05
C ASN A 93 5.09 19.57 -5.33
N ALA A 94 6.35 19.20 -5.15
CA ALA A 94 6.81 17.82 -5.30
C ALA A 94 6.11 16.88 -4.30
N THR A 95 5.90 17.33 -3.06
CA THR A 95 5.16 16.61 -2.03
C THR A 95 3.71 16.37 -2.45
N SER A 96 3.02 17.39 -2.96
CA SER A 96 1.66 17.26 -3.49
C SER A 96 1.57 16.23 -4.62
N SER A 97 2.51 16.29 -5.56
CA SER A 97 2.58 15.35 -6.67
C SER A 97 2.83 13.91 -6.21
N ALA A 98 3.70 13.72 -5.23
CA ALA A 98 3.97 12.42 -4.64
C ALA A 98 2.74 11.85 -3.91
N ILE A 99 2.02 12.67 -3.16
CA ILE A 99 0.77 12.29 -2.48
C ILE A 99 -0.22 11.73 -3.50
N VAL A 100 -0.49 12.48 -4.56
CA VAL A 100 -1.42 12.05 -5.62
C VAL A 100 -1.02 10.71 -6.19
N LYS A 101 0.27 10.53 -6.48
CA LYS A 101 0.81 9.31 -7.07
C LYS A 101 0.65 8.08 -6.16
N TYR A 102 1.02 8.21 -4.90
CA TYR A 102 0.94 7.09 -3.95
C TYR A 102 -0.51 6.75 -3.56
N VAL A 103 -1.34 7.78 -3.33
CA VAL A 103 -2.76 7.56 -2.98
C VAL A 103 -3.53 6.93 -4.14
N SER A 104 -3.24 7.30 -5.38
CA SER A 104 -3.85 6.67 -6.55
C SER A 104 -3.56 5.17 -6.64
N GLN A 105 -2.46 4.73 -6.03
CA GLN A 105 -2.08 3.31 -5.92
C GLN A 105 -2.44 2.68 -4.56
N ARG A 106 -3.37 3.30 -3.83
CA ARG A 106 -3.95 2.78 -2.59
C ARG A 106 -3.00 2.75 -1.38
N ALA A 107 -1.94 3.57 -1.38
CA ALA A 107 -1.09 3.76 -0.20
C ALA A 107 -1.68 4.81 0.74
N GLY A 108 -1.54 4.60 2.05
CA GLY A 108 -1.74 5.64 3.05
C GLY A 108 -0.51 6.56 3.09
N ILE A 109 -0.71 7.85 3.39
CA ILE A 109 0.36 8.85 3.40
C ILE A 109 0.44 9.53 4.76
N GLY A 110 1.65 9.59 5.31
CA GLY A 110 2.03 10.51 6.38
C GLY A 110 2.96 11.59 5.83
N ILE A 111 2.76 12.83 6.23
CA ILE A 111 3.56 13.96 5.79
C ILE A 111 4.24 14.60 7.00
N ASN A 112 5.56 14.76 6.92
CA ASN A 112 6.30 15.60 7.87
C ASN A 112 6.48 16.99 7.28
N ALA A 113 5.77 17.95 7.83
CA ALA A 113 5.85 19.38 7.48
C ALA A 113 6.73 20.19 8.46
N GLY A 114 7.43 19.53 9.38
CA GLY A 114 8.21 20.18 10.43
C GLY A 114 9.40 21.00 9.94
N ARG A 115 9.78 20.87 8.68
CA ARG A 115 10.86 21.69 8.07
C ARG A 115 10.37 23.00 7.46
N ILE A 116 9.06 23.15 7.27
CA ILE A 116 8.50 24.40 6.74
C ILE A 116 8.67 25.50 7.78
N ARG A 117 9.17 26.65 7.33
CA ARG A 117 9.42 27.80 8.21
C ARG A 117 8.18 28.26 8.95
N ALA A 118 8.37 28.80 10.13
CA ALA A 118 7.29 29.29 10.96
C ALA A 118 6.63 30.56 10.38
N LEU A 119 5.37 30.78 10.76
CA LEU A 119 4.67 32.02 10.52
C LEU A 119 5.52 33.23 11.00
N GLY A 120 5.59 34.27 10.20
CA GLY A 120 6.39 35.46 10.51
C GLY A 120 7.88 35.34 10.12
N SER A 121 8.33 34.20 9.62
CA SER A 121 9.69 34.08 9.11
C SER A 121 9.91 34.92 7.84
N PRO A 122 11.10 35.54 7.67
CA PRO A 122 11.38 36.34 6.49
C PRO A 122 11.41 35.48 5.23
N ILE A 123 10.85 36.01 4.14
CA ILE A 123 10.87 35.45 2.80
C ILE A 123 11.38 36.48 1.79
N ARG A 124 11.71 36.06 0.56
CA ARG A 124 12.19 36.94 -0.51
C ARG A 124 13.37 37.82 -0.09
N GLY A 125 14.35 37.23 0.59
CA GLY A 125 15.53 37.99 1.04
C GLY A 125 15.22 39.03 2.14
N GLY A 126 14.12 38.89 2.87
CA GLY A 126 13.70 39.83 3.93
C GLY A 126 12.69 40.88 3.49
N GLU A 127 12.25 40.85 2.22
CA GLU A 127 11.28 41.80 1.68
C GLU A 127 9.83 41.57 2.19
N ALA A 128 9.55 40.34 2.61
CA ALA A 128 8.22 39.95 3.07
C ALA A 128 8.32 38.91 4.21
N PHE A 129 7.19 38.58 4.80
CA PHE A 129 7.10 37.60 5.88
C PHE A 129 6.11 36.51 5.53
N HIS A 130 6.38 35.32 6.02
CA HIS A 130 5.51 34.15 5.83
C HIS A 130 4.18 34.37 6.55
N THR A 131 3.08 34.24 5.86
CA THR A 131 1.73 34.51 6.37
C THR A 131 0.87 33.27 6.62
N GLY A 132 1.39 32.07 6.36
CA GLY A 132 0.69 30.79 6.50
C GLY A 132 0.49 30.06 5.20
#